data_e609a6496edd48b616a1385fbaef9fad
#
_entry.id   e609a6496edd48b616a1385fbaef9fad
#
_cell.length_a   1.000
_cell.length_b   1.000
_cell.length_c   1.000
_cell.angle_alpha   90.00
_cell.angle_beta   90.00
_cell.angle_gamma   90.00
#
_symmetry.space_group_name_H-M   'P 1'
#
loop_
_entity.id
_entity.type
_entity.pdbx_description
1 polymer ?
#
loop_
_entity_poly.entity_id
_entity_poly.type
_entity_poly.pdbx_seq_one_letter_code
_entity_poly.pdbx_strand_id
1 'polypeptide(L)'
;MNIEFKDLAIVIATLLGPILAVQAQKAVESFRAVRQRKSHLFEMLMATRASRVSPEHVRALNMIDLVFYGSTIFGISRRTSKEQRVLESWKEYLDHLNNKADEEALSLWATQSNELFINLLFAIAEDLALNFDRVQLKRGAYSPIAHGEIEAELTELRKAALSLITGQHALKMNVVGFPVDEEALKANNAAIQNVGKALESGTLQVNLIKS
;
A
#
# COMPACT_ATOMS: atom_id res chain seq x y z
N MET A 1 -46.04 -15.60 56.07
CA MET A 1 -44.89 -14.71 55.84
C MET A 1 -45.32 -13.77 54.70
N ASN A 2 -45.81 -12.57 55.02
CA ASN A 2 -46.19 -11.60 54.00
C ASN A 2 -44.94 -10.94 53.52
N ILE A 3 -44.50 -11.31 52.29
CA ILE A 3 -43.39 -10.61 51.59
C ILE A 3 -43.94 -9.24 51.23
N GLU A 4 -43.45 -8.22 51.90
CA GLU A 4 -43.81 -6.84 51.56
C GLU A 4 -43.23 -6.50 50.20
N PHE A 5 -43.90 -5.65 49.43
CA PHE A 5 -43.41 -5.17 48.08
C PHE A 5 -41.98 -4.62 48.13
N LYS A 6 -41.60 -4.07 49.29
CA LYS A 6 -40.23 -3.58 49.52
C LYS A 6 -39.19 -4.69 49.51
N ASP A 7 -39.47 -5.85 50.12
CA ASP A 7 -38.55 -6.98 50.18
C ASP A 7 -38.33 -7.58 48.78
N LEU A 8 -39.43 -7.68 48.00
CA LEU A 8 -39.32 -8.15 46.63
C LEU A 8 -38.52 -7.18 45.76
N ALA A 9 -38.67 -5.86 45.92
CA ALA A 9 -37.91 -4.84 45.20
C ALA A 9 -36.42 -4.92 45.54
N ILE A 10 -36.05 -5.13 46.81
CA ILE A 10 -34.67 -5.28 47.25
C ILE A 10 -34.05 -6.53 46.62
N VAL A 11 -34.72 -7.68 46.64
CA VAL A 11 -34.23 -8.92 46.04
C VAL A 11 -34.01 -8.76 44.54
N ILE A 12 -34.97 -8.17 43.84
CA ILE A 12 -34.86 -7.87 42.37
C ILE A 12 -33.69 -6.92 42.10
N ALA A 13 -33.56 -5.85 42.86
CA ALA A 13 -32.46 -4.89 42.68
C ALA A 13 -31.08 -5.50 42.95
N THR A 14 -30.99 -6.35 43.96
CA THR A 14 -29.74 -7.04 44.32
C THR A 14 -29.30 -8.05 43.26
N LEU A 15 -30.24 -8.74 42.63
CA LEU A 15 -29.96 -9.74 41.56
C LEU A 15 -29.73 -9.07 40.19
N LEU A 16 -30.58 -8.08 39.83
CA LEU A 16 -30.49 -7.46 38.53
C LEU A 16 -29.41 -6.37 38.45
N GLY A 17 -29.11 -5.69 39.55
CA GLY A 17 -28.12 -4.62 39.61
C GLY A 17 -26.76 -5.02 39.00
N PRO A 18 -26.10 -6.09 39.48
CA PRO A 18 -24.82 -6.52 38.91
C PRO A 18 -24.91 -6.94 37.45
N ILE A 19 -26.01 -7.59 37.03
CA ILE A 19 -26.22 -8.00 35.64
C ILE A 19 -26.34 -6.80 34.73
N LEU A 20 -27.14 -5.82 35.13
CA LEU A 20 -27.29 -4.57 34.34
C LEU A 20 -25.98 -3.77 34.30
N ALA A 21 -25.21 -3.72 35.39
CA ALA A 21 -23.92 -3.07 35.43
C ALA A 21 -22.94 -3.71 34.43
N VAL A 22 -22.86 -5.03 34.39
CA VAL A 22 -21.99 -5.76 33.44
C VAL A 22 -22.44 -5.55 31.99
N GLN A 23 -23.76 -5.55 31.73
CA GLN A 23 -24.28 -5.28 30.37
C GLN A 23 -23.99 -3.84 29.92
N ALA A 24 -24.16 -2.87 30.82
CA ALA A 24 -23.82 -1.47 30.55
C ALA A 24 -22.33 -1.30 30.27
N GLN A 25 -21.47 -1.95 31.06
CA GLN A 25 -20.02 -1.92 30.83
C GLN A 25 -19.65 -2.51 29.46
N LYS A 26 -20.16 -3.69 29.10
CA LYS A 26 -19.94 -4.32 27.79
C LYS A 26 -20.42 -3.43 26.65
N ALA A 27 -21.55 -2.77 26.79
CA ALA A 27 -22.03 -1.82 25.78
C ALA A 27 -21.06 -0.66 25.60
N VAL A 28 -20.60 -0.04 26.69
CA VAL A 28 -19.60 1.08 26.64
C VAL A 28 -18.30 0.61 26.01
N GLU A 29 -17.80 -0.57 26.38
CA GLU A 29 -16.58 -1.14 25.79
C GLU A 29 -16.73 -1.39 24.29
N SER A 30 -17.86 -1.93 23.86
CA SER A 30 -18.17 -2.13 22.45
C SER A 30 -18.20 -0.82 21.67
N PHE A 31 -18.85 0.22 22.19
CA PHE A 31 -18.86 1.55 21.56
C PHE A 31 -17.44 2.15 21.46
N ARG A 32 -16.65 2.04 22.52
CA ARG A 32 -15.25 2.50 22.52
C ARG A 32 -14.42 1.77 21.47
N ALA A 33 -14.54 0.44 21.39
CA ALA A 33 -13.80 -0.38 20.42
C ALA A 33 -14.16 -0.04 18.96
N VAL A 34 -15.43 0.21 18.66
CA VAL A 34 -15.86 0.66 17.32
C VAL A 34 -15.29 2.04 17.01
N ARG A 35 -15.43 3.00 17.94
CA ARG A 35 -14.89 4.35 17.75
C ARG A 35 -13.38 4.34 17.55
N GLN A 36 -12.65 3.53 18.33
CA GLN A 36 -11.20 3.42 18.23
C GLN A 36 -10.75 2.87 16.87
N ARG A 37 -11.46 1.86 16.31
CA ARG A 37 -11.17 1.35 14.96
C ARG A 37 -11.37 2.42 13.89
N LYS A 38 -12.45 3.18 13.97
CA LYS A 38 -12.72 4.31 13.06
C LYS A 38 -11.67 5.41 13.18
N SER A 39 -11.28 5.79 14.41
CA SER A 39 -10.23 6.78 14.66
C SER A 39 -8.89 6.32 14.08
N HIS A 40 -8.50 5.08 14.32
CA HIS A 40 -7.25 4.53 13.80
C HIS A 40 -7.21 4.53 12.26
N LEU A 41 -8.32 4.18 11.61
CA LEU A 41 -8.42 4.25 10.16
C LEU A 41 -8.29 5.70 9.66
N PHE A 42 -8.96 6.65 10.29
CA PHE A 42 -8.85 8.06 9.96
C PHE A 42 -7.41 8.58 10.14
N GLU A 43 -6.76 8.23 11.24
CA GLU A 43 -5.36 8.57 11.53
C GLU A 43 -4.42 8.03 10.44
N MET A 44 -4.60 6.77 10.03
CA MET A 44 -3.82 6.18 8.93
C MET A 44 -4.02 6.95 7.62
N LEU A 45 -5.26 7.24 7.22
CA LEU A 45 -5.53 8.02 6.01
C LEU A 45 -4.95 9.42 6.08
N MET A 46 -5.03 10.08 7.24
CA MET A 46 -4.44 11.40 7.46
C MET A 46 -2.91 11.38 7.43
N ALA A 47 -2.27 10.38 8.01
CA ALA A 47 -0.82 10.23 8.00
C ALA A 47 -0.26 9.96 6.59
N THR A 48 -0.99 9.17 5.79
CA THR A 48 -0.55 8.73 4.46
C THR A 48 -1.09 9.57 3.31
N ARG A 49 -1.84 10.66 3.60
CA ARG A 49 -2.54 11.45 2.57
C ARG A 49 -1.64 12.09 1.52
N ALA A 50 -0.35 12.29 1.84
CA ALA A 50 0.65 12.80 0.92
C ALA A 50 1.24 11.70 0.03
N SER A 51 1.17 10.42 0.44
CA SER A 51 1.72 9.25 -0.26
C SER A 51 0.61 8.23 -0.53
N ARG A 52 -0.32 8.58 -1.43
CA ARG A 52 -1.56 7.81 -1.66
C ARG A 52 -1.35 6.46 -2.33
N VAL A 53 -0.18 6.24 -2.93
CA VAL A 53 0.20 4.96 -3.54
C VAL A 53 0.89 4.02 -2.55
N SER A 54 1.14 4.46 -1.31
CA SER A 54 1.76 3.62 -0.29
C SER A 54 0.87 2.43 0.08
N PRO A 55 1.46 1.27 0.38
CA PRO A 55 0.71 0.08 0.78
C PRO A 55 -0.19 0.32 2.00
N GLU A 56 0.25 1.17 2.93
CA GLU A 56 -0.48 1.56 4.13
C GLU A 56 -1.74 2.36 3.78
N HIS A 57 -1.63 3.30 2.83
CA HIS A 57 -2.78 4.07 2.36
C HIS A 57 -3.81 3.19 1.68
N VAL A 58 -3.37 2.32 0.78
CA VAL A 58 -4.24 1.37 0.07
C VAL A 58 -4.91 0.41 1.06
N ARG A 59 -4.17 -0.08 2.07
CA ARG A 59 -4.74 -0.90 3.15
C ARG A 59 -5.82 -0.15 3.92
N ALA A 60 -5.58 1.11 4.28
CA ALA A 60 -6.55 1.92 5.01
C ALA A 60 -7.83 2.12 4.18
N LEU A 61 -7.73 2.44 2.89
CA LEU A 61 -8.87 2.56 1.99
C LEU A 61 -9.69 1.27 1.92
N ASN A 62 -9.05 0.11 1.77
CA ASN A 62 -9.71 -1.19 1.69
C ASN A 62 -10.39 -1.62 3.01
N MET A 63 -10.05 -0.99 4.13
CA MET A 63 -10.69 -1.25 5.42
C MET A 63 -11.96 -0.43 5.66
N ILE A 64 -12.25 0.57 4.82
CA ILE A 64 -13.39 1.48 5.02
C ILE A 64 -14.71 0.71 5.08
N ASP A 65 -14.96 -0.16 4.11
CA ASP A 65 -16.21 -0.94 4.08
C ASP A 65 -16.37 -1.78 5.34
N LEU A 66 -15.29 -2.41 5.83
CA LEU A 66 -15.32 -3.24 7.03
C LEU A 66 -15.59 -2.41 8.30
N VAL A 67 -15.00 -1.21 8.39
CA VAL A 67 -15.07 -0.37 9.59
C VAL A 67 -16.38 0.41 9.68
N PHE A 68 -16.96 0.81 8.53
CA PHE A 68 -18.17 1.63 8.46
C PHE A 68 -19.42 0.86 8.02
N TYR A 69 -19.36 -0.48 7.91
CA TYR A 69 -20.53 -1.28 7.50
C TYR A 69 -21.69 -1.20 8.48
N GLY A 70 -21.46 -0.71 9.69
CA GLY A 70 -22.43 -0.58 10.77
C GLY A 70 -22.28 -1.67 11.83
N SER A 71 -23.02 -1.54 12.92
CA SER A 71 -23.06 -2.53 14.00
C SER A 71 -24.26 -3.45 13.84
N THR A 72 -24.05 -4.74 14.08
CA THR A 72 -25.15 -5.72 14.14
C THR A 72 -25.58 -5.86 15.60
N ILE A 73 -26.80 -5.42 15.91
CA ILE A 73 -27.41 -5.56 17.22
C ILE A 73 -28.60 -6.52 17.06
N PHE A 74 -28.60 -7.64 17.77
CA PHE A 74 -29.62 -8.69 17.68
C PHE A 74 -29.92 -9.19 16.25
N GLY A 75 -28.88 -9.33 15.42
CA GLY A 75 -29.03 -9.78 14.02
C GLY A 75 -29.50 -8.70 13.04
N ILE A 76 -29.81 -7.50 13.52
CA ILE A 76 -30.22 -6.37 12.68
C ILE A 76 -29.01 -5.46 12.48
N SER A 77 -28.57 -5.34 11.22
CA SER A 77 -27.54 -4.38 10.86
C SER A 77 -28.11 -2.95 10.92
N ARG A 78 -27.61 -2.16 11.86
CA ARG A 78 -27.95 -0.74 11.97
C ARG A 78 -26.75 0.09 11.52
N ARG A 79 -26.99 0.90 10.50
CA ARG A 79 -26.05 1.88 9.99
C ARG A 79 -26.59 3.27 10.28
N THR A 80 -25.74 4.14 10.79
CA THR A 80 -26.09 5.55 10.98
C THR A 80 -26.07 6.30 9.66
N SER A 81 -26.76 7.43 9.57
CA SER A 81 -26.71 8.30 8.39
C SER A 81 -25.29 8.84 8.12
N LYS A 82 -24.45 8.98 9.15
CA LYS A 82 -23.06 9.41 9.03
C LYS A 82 -22.20 8.30 8.43
N GLU A 83 -22.31 7.06 8.93
CA GLU A 83 -21.64 5.89 8.34
C GLU A 83 -22.05 5.68 6.88
N GLN A 84 -23.33 5.88 6.57
CA GLN A 84 -23.81 5.79 5.19
C GLN A 84 -23.13 6.82 4.28
N ARG A 85 -23.00 8.07 4.72
CA ARG A 85 -22.27 9.11 3.96
C ARG A 85 -20.81 8.78 3.74
N VAL A 86 -20.13 8.19 4.72
CA VAL A 86 -18.75 7.72 4.56
C VAL A 86 -18.67 6.69 3.43
N LEU A 87 -19.55 5.69 3.44
CA LEU A 87 -19.55 4.64 2.42
C LEU A 87 -19.94 5.15 1.03
N GLU A 88 -20.82 6.14 0.94
CA GLU A 88 -21.16 6.80 -0.33
C GLU A 88 -19.94 7.57 -0.88
N SER A 89 -19.30 8.38 -0.06
CA SER A 89 -18.07 9.10 -0.45
C SER A 89 -16.95 8.13 -0.83
N TRP A 90 -16.85 7.00 -0.14
CA TRP A 90 -15.87 5.95 -0.49
C TRP A 90 -16.18 5.32 -1.85
N LYS A 91 -17.41 4.98 -2.13
CA LYS A 91 -17.82 4.41 -3.42
C LYS A 91 -17.55 5.36 -4.58
N GLU A 92 -17.86 6.64 -4.43
CA GLU A 92 -17.54 7.66 -5.44
C GLU A 92 -16.03 7.75 -5.68
N TYR A 93 -15.25 7.77 -4.62
CA TYR A 93 -13.79 7.82 -4.74
C TYR A 93 -13.22 6.55 -5.37
N LEU A 94 -13.70 5.37 -4.96
CA LEU A 94 -13.27 4.08 -5.50
C LEU A 94 -13.62 3.96 -7.01
N ASP A 95 -14.84 4.37 -7.40
CA ASP A 95 -15.25 4.38 -8.80
C ASP A 95 -14.31 5.27 -9.62
N HIS A 96 -14.01 6.47 -9.13
CA HIS A 96 -13.07 7.37 -9.77
C HIS A 96 -11.65 6.77 -9.89
N LEU A 97 -11.15 6.09 -8.85
CA LEU A 97 -9.82 5.44 -8.87
C LEU A 97 -9.73 4.29 -9.87
N ASN A 98 -10.84 3.59 -10.12
CA ASN A 98 -10.92 2.49 -11.10
C ASN A 98 -11.01 2.98 -12.55
N ASN A 99 -11.37 4.24 -12.75
CA ASN A 99 -11.45 4.85 -14.09
C ASN A 99 -10.07 5.40 -14.48
N LYS A 100 -9.49 4.86 -15.56
CA LYS A 100 -8.25 5.37 -16.12
C LYS A 100 -8.52 6.68 -16.84
N ALA A 101 -7.66 7.67 -16.60
CA ALA A 101 -7.63 8.89 -17.37
C ALA A 101 -6.65 8.75 -18.54
N ASP A 102 -6.99 9.34 -19.68
CA ASP A 102 -6.05 9.55 -20.78
C ASP A 102 -4.99 10.58 -20.39
N GLU A 103 -3.82 10.56 -21.04
CA GLU A 103 -2.70 11.45 -20.69
C GLU A 103 -3.12 12.93 -20.66
N GLU A 104 -3.99 13.36 -21.57
CA GLU A 104 -4.50 14.73 -21.65
C GLU A 104 -5.41 15.11 -20.47
N ALA A 105 -6.09 14.14 -19.88
CA ALA A 105 -7.03 14.32 -18.77
C ALA A 105 -6.41 14.08 -17.37
N LEU A 106 -5.14 13.69 -17.28
CA LEU A 106 -4.47 13.32 -16.01
C LEU A 106 -4.52 14.44 -14.95
N SER A 107 -4.34 15.69 -15.33
CA SER A 107 -4.37 16.81 -14.39
C SER A 107 -5.76 17.05 -13.81
N LEU A 108 -6.79 16.93 -14.63
CA LEU A 108 -8.19 17.01 -14.19
C LEU A 108 -8.55 15.84 -13.32
N TRP A 109 -8.17 14.62 -13.71
CA TRP A 109 -8.38 13.40 -12.94
C TRP A 109 -7.75 13.50 -11.55
N ALA A 110 -6.48 13.97 -11.48
CA ALA A 110 -5.77 14.15 -10.22
C ALA A 110 -6.46 15.19 -9.32
N THR A 111 -6.97 16.28 -9.89
CA THR A 111 -7.71 17.31 -9.17
C THR A 111 -9.01 16.74 -8.61
N GLN A 112 -9.78 16.02 -9.42
CA GLN A 112 -11.02 15.38 -8.99
C GLN A 112 -10.77 14.29 -7.95
N SER A 113 -9.73 13.47 -8.14
CA SER A 113 -9.28 12.47 -7.16
C SER A 113 -8.99 13.12 -5.80
N ASN A 114 -8.36 14.29 -5.81
CA ASN A 114 -8.08 15.03 -4.58
C ASN A 114 -9.36 15.51 -3.89
N GLU A 115 -10.31 16.08 -4.62
CA GLU A 115 -11.58 16.55 -4.05
C GLU A 115 -12.42 15.40 -3.47
N LEU A 116 -12.52 14.27 -4.17
CA LEU A 116 -13.23 13.09 -3.70
C LEU A 116 -12.60 12.50 -2.43
N PHE A 117 -11.28 12.46 -2.38
CA PHE A 117 -10.58 12.02 -1.17
C PHE A 117 -10.81 12.96 0.02
N ILE A 118 -10.82 14.28 -0.20
CA ILE A 118 -11.14 15.25 0.85
C ILE A 118 -12.59 15.10 1.31
N ASN A 119 -13.54 14.84 0.40
CA ASN A 119 -14.93 14.55 0.77
C ASN A 119 -15.03 13.32 1.68
N LEU A 120 -14.30 12.26 1.35
CA LEU A 120 -14.23 11.06 2.16
C LEU A 120 -13.67 11.34 3.56
N LEU A 121 -12.53 12.04 3.65
CA LEU A 121 -11.93 12.40 4.94
C LEU A 121 -12.87 13.27 5.77
N PHE A 122 -13.56 14.20 5.14
CA PHE A 122 -14.53 15.06 5.80
C PHE A 122 -15.72 14.26 6.35
N ALA A 123 -16.25 13.33 5.57
CA ALA A 123 -17.34 12.45 6.01
C ALA A 123 -16.93 11.58 7.22
N ILE A 124 -15.69 11.05 7.21
CA ILE A 124 -15.15 10.27 8.35
C ILE A 124 -14.98 11.18 9.58
N ALA A 125 -14.46 12.39 9.42
CA ALA A 125 -14.30 13.35 10.52
C ALA A 125 -15.66 13.70 11.15
N GLU A 126 -16.71 13.90 10.34
CA GLU A 126 -18.07 14.15 10.84
C GLU A 126 -18.64 12.96 11.62
N ASP A 127 -18.39 11.71 11.17
CA ASP A 127 -18.81 10.50 11.91
C ASP A 127 -18.11 10.39 13.26
N LEU A 128 -16.84 10.75 13.31
CA LEU A 128 -16.03 10.77 14.53
C LEU A 128 -16.30 11.99 15.42
N ALA A 129 -17.12 12.95 14.99
CA ALA A 129 -17.34 14.24 15.64
C ALA A 129 -16.04 15.04 15.85
N LEU A 130 -15.16 15.00 14.84
CA LEU A 130 -13.94 15.78 14.79
C LEU A 130 -14.19 17.07 13.99
N ASN A 131 -13.80 18.21 14.55
CA ASN A 131 -13.97 19.50 13.89
C ASN A 131 -12.78 19.82 12.99
N PHE A 132 -12.73 19.16 11.81
CA PHE A 132 -11.78 19.51 10.77
C PHE A 132 -12.44 20.43 9.74
N ASP A 133 -11.72 21.50 9.38
CA ASP A 133 -12.06 22.31 8.23
C ASP A 133 -11.55 21.62 6.94
N ARG A 134 -12.33 21.72 5.86
CA ARG A 134 -11.94 21.18 4.53
C ARG A 134 -10.61 21.74 4.04
N VAL A 135 -10.30 23.01 4.36
CA VAL A 135 -9.01 23.63 3.98
C VAL A 135 -7.85 22.98 4.72
N GLN A 136 -8.04 22.65 6.01
CA GLN A 136 -7.04 21.91 6.80
C GLN A 136 -6.81 20.52 6.25
N LEU A 137 -7.88 19.81 5.86
CA LEU A 137 -7.77 18.49 5.23
C LEU A 137 -7.03 18.56 3.90
N LYS A 138 -7.26 19.60 3.10
CA LYS A 138 -6.67 19.79 1.78
C LYS A 138 -5.21 20.23 1.83
N ARG A 139 -4.85 21.15 2.71
CA ARG A 139 -3.54 21.83 2.73
C ARG A 139 -2.62 21.39 3.86
N GLY A 140 -3.12 20.68 4.84
CA GLY A 140 -2.36 20.32 6.05
C GLY A 140 -1.41 19.14 5.89
N ALA A 141 -1.22 18.56 4.68
CA ALA A 141 -0.26 17.51 4.47
C ALA A 141 1.15 18.09 4.35
N TYR A 142 2.03 17.69 5.25
CA TYR A 142 3.45 17.93 5.10
C TYR A 142 4.10 16.72 4.43
N SER A 143 4.72 16.96 3.28
CA SER A 143 5.59 16.00 2.61
C SER A 143 6.91 16.70 2.33
N PRO A 144 8.04 16.24 2.90
CA PRO A 144 9.34 16.77 2.56
C PRO A 144 9.60 16.64 1.06
N ILE A 145 10.18 17.67 0.43
CA ILE A 145 10.55 17.63 -1.00
C ILE A 145 11.46 16.44 -1.28
N ALA A 146 12.38 16.16 -0.36
CA ALA A 146 13.29 15.01 -0.45
C ALA A 146 12.57 13.64 -0.57
N HIS A 147 11.38 13.48 0.00
CA HIS A 147 10.62 12.22 -0.18
C HIS A 147 10.14 12.04 -1.62
N GLY A 148 9.67 13.11 -2.26
CA GLY A 148 9.27 13.06 -3.67
C GLY A 148 10.44 12.78 -4.60
N GLU A 149 11.60 13.36 -4.32
CA GLU A 149 12.84 13.12 -5.05
C GLU A 149 13.30 11.66 -4.94
N ILE A 150 13.30 11.10 -3.72
CA ILE A 150 13.65 9.69 -3.47
C ILE A 150 12.67 8.74 -4.19
N GLU A 151 11.37 9.00 -4.15
CA GLU A 151 10.37 8.18 -4.87
C GLU A 151 10.56 8.25 -6.39
N ALA A 152 10.89 9.42 -6.92
CA ALA A 152 11.20 9.60 -8.35
C ALA A 152 12.46 8.84 -8.75
N GLU A 153 13.56 8.98 -7.98
CA GLU A 153 14.81 8.26 -8.20
C GLU A 153 14.64 6.74 -8.15
N LEU A 154 13.91 6.23 -7.15
CA LEU A 154 13.60 4.79 -7.04
C LEU A 154 12.77 4.29 -8.22
N THR A 155 11.86 5.11 -8.73
CA THR A 155 11.05 4.78 -9.90
C THR A 155 11.91 4.70 -11.16
N GLU A 156 12.80 5.67 -11.38
CA GLU A 156 13.74 5.68 -12.50
C GLU A 156 14.75 4.53 -12.41
N LEU A 157 15.28 4.25 -11.23
CA LEU A 157 16.18 3.10 -11.00
C LEU A 157 15.48 1.78 -11.33
N ARG A 158 14.21 1.62 -10.91
CA ARG A 158 13.41 0.44 -11.23
C ARG A 158 13.15 0.28 -12.72
N LYS A 159 12.82 1.38 -13.42
CA LYS A 159 12.63 1.37 -14.88
C LYS A 159 13.93 1.00 -15.59
N ALA A 160 15.06 1.59 -15.19
CA ALA A 160 16.37 1.30 -15.75
C ALA A 160 16.76 -0.19 -15.53
N ALA A 161 16.57 -0.72 -14.33
CA ALA A 161 16.81 -2.12 -14.02
C ALA A 161 15.95 -3.07 -14.85
N LEU A 162 14.65 -2.78 -14.98
CA LEU A 162 13.74 -3.58 -15.81
C LEU A 162 14.17 -3.54 -17.28
N SER A 163 14.55 -2.39 -17.83
CA SER A 163 14.97 -2.27 -19.21
C SER A 163 16.27 -3.05 -19.51
N LEU A 164 17.19 -3.14 -18.54
CA LEU A 164 18.38 -3.98 -18.64
C LEU A 164 18.03 -5.48 -18.59
N ILE A 165 17.19 -5.89 -17.63
CA ILE A 165 16.80 -7.31 -17.46
C ILE A 165 15.99 -7.82 -18.66
N THR A 166 15.12 -6.97 -19.22
CA THR A 166 14.31 -7.32 -20.40
C THR A 166 15.06 -7.20 -21.72
N GLY A 167 16.35 -6.81 -21.70
CA GLY A 167 17.16 -6.65 -22.91
C GLY A 167 16.81 -5.44 -23.78
N GLN A 168 15.96 -4.52 -23.29
CA GLN A 168 15.60 -3.30 -24.03
C GLN A 168 16.76 -2.30 -24.09
N HIS A 169 17.66 -2.34 -23.10
CA HIS A 169 18.87 -1.51 -23.07
C HIS A 169 20.09 -2.39 -22.75
N ALA A 170 21.22 -2.10 -23.38
CA ALA A 170 22.46 -2.75 -23.08
C ALA A 170 23.20 -2.06 -21.93
N LEU A 171 23.81 -2.82 -21.05
CA LEU A 171 24.71 -2.27 -20.03
C LEU A 171 25.97 -1.77 -20.72
N LYS A 172 26.25 -0.47 -20.64
CA LYS A 172 27.52 0.08 -21.12
C LYS A 172 28.63 -0.34 -20.15
N MET A 173 29.42 -1.35 -20.54
CA MET A 173 30.60 -1.78 -19.79
C MET A 173 31.85 -1.30 -20.48
N ASN A 174 32.75 -0.65 -19.74
CA ASN A 174 34.10 -0.38 -20.22
C ASN A 174 35.00 -1.54 -19.72
N VAL A 175 35.30 -2.44 -20.64
CA VAL A 175 36.21 -3.57 -20.36
C VAL A 175 37.64 -3.06 -20.37
N VAL A 176 38.20 -2.83 -19.20
CA VAL A 176 39.56 -2.30 -19.02
C VAL A 176 40.65 -3.37 -19.24
N GLY A 177 40.26 -4.63 -19.16
CA GLY A 177 41.16 -5.77 -19.43
C GLY A 177 40.46 -7.09 -19.09
N PHE A 178 40.91 -8.16 -19.74
CA PHE A 178 40.60 -9.51 -19.32
C PHE A 178 41.86 -10.08 -18.64
N PRO A 179 41.74 -10.89 -17.58
CA PRO A 179 42.86 -11.65 -17.09
C PRO A 179 43.21 -12.69 -18.19
N VAL A 180 44.18 -12.36 -19.01
CA VAL A 180 44.64 -13.25 -20.07
C VAL A 180 45.87 -13.99 -19.50
N ASP A 181 45.80 -15.31 -19.48
CA ASP A 181 46.94 -16.14 -19.27
C ASP A 181 47.89 -15.99 -20.49
N GLU A 182 49.00 -15.33 -20.31
CA GLU A 182 49.98 -15.05 -21.38
C GLU A 182 50.51 -16.34 -22.02
N GLU A 183 50.61 -17.43 -21.27
CA GLU A 183 51.07 -18.73 -21.78
C GLU A 183 49.98 -19.35 -22.69
N ALA A 184 48.71 -19.31 -22.24
CA ALA A 184 47.60 -19.78 -23.04
C ALA A 184 47.42 -18.94 -24.32
N LEU A 185 47.63 -17.63 -24.26
CA LEU A 185 47.58 -16.75 -25.43
C LEU A 185 48.70 -17.07 -26.44
N LYS A 186 49.95 -17.29 -25.96
CA LYS A 186 51.07 -17.69 -26.83
C LYS A 186 50.85 -19.04 -27.46
N ALA A 187 50.35 -20.02 -26.69
CA ALA A 187 50.00 -21.36 -27.22
C ALA A 187 48.92 -21.29 -28.28
N ASN A 188 47.86 -20.50 -28.05
CA ASN A 188 46.79 -20.33 -29.00
C ASN A 188 47.22 -19.64 -30.30
N ASN A 189 48.02 -18.57 -30.18
CA ASN A 189 48.61 -17.86 -31.33
C ASN A 189 49.54 -18.78 -32.14
N ALA A 190 50.34 -19.60 -31.48
CA ALA A 190 51.21 -20.58 -32.13
C ALA A 190 50.38 -21.67 -32.86
N ALA A 191 49.28 -22.14 -32.27
CA ALA A 191 48.40 -23.07 -32.89
C ALA A 191 47.70 -22.49 -34.14
N ILE A 192 47.22 -21.24 -34.03
CA ILE A 192 46.59 -20.51 -35.18
C ILE A 192 47.59 -20.32 -36.32
N GLN A 193 48.84 -19.95 -36.01
CA GLN A 193 49.90 -19.78 -37.02
C GLN A 193 50.24 -21.13 -37.69
N ASN A 194 50.28 -22.23 -36.94
CA ASN A 194 50.56 -23.55 -37.48
C ASN A 194 49.41 -24.05 -38.40
N VAL A 195 48.16 -23.78 -38.01
CA VAL A 195 46.99 -24.07 -38.90
C VAL A 195 47.06 -23.20 -40.16
N GLY A 196 47.40 -21.93 -40.05
CA GLY A 196 47.56 -21.02 -41.19
C GLY A 196 48.62 -21.55 -42.19
N LYS A 197 49.83 -21.92 -41.70
CA LYS A 197 50.87 -22.51 -42.52
C LYS A 197 50.48 -23.83 -43.15
N ALA A 198 49.76 -24.69 -42.43
CA ALA A 198 49.28 -25.97 -42.94
C ALA A 198 48.25 -25.77 -44.07
N LEU A 199 47.38 -24.76 -43.95
CA LEU A 199 46.41 -24.39 -45.00
C LEU A 199 47.12 -23.84 -46.24
N GLU A 200 48.15 -23.01 -46.08
CA GLU A 200 48.92 -22.48 -47.19
C GLU A 200 49.78 -23.56 -47.91
N SER A 201 50.32 -24.51 -47.15
CA SER A 201 51.18 -25.60 -47.70
C SER A 201 50.39 -26.82 -48.17
N GLY A 202 49.12 -26.91 -47.89
CA GLY A 202 48.26 -28.07 -48.17
C GLY A 202 48.63 -29.35 -47.40
N THR A 203 49.50 -29.26 -46.37
CA THR A 203 49.94 -30.38 -45.54
C THR A 203 49.85 -30.08 -44.06
N LEU A 204 49.06 -30.91 -43.33
CA LEU A 204 48.93 -30.81 -41.86
C LEU A 204 49.88 -31.90 -41.23
N GLN A 205 50.94 -31.43 -40.57
CA GLN A 205 51.77 -32.33 -39.76
C GLN A 205 51.17 -32.49 -38.36
N VAL A 206 50.65 -33.67 -38.05
CA VAL A 206 50.11 -34.00 -36.73
C VAL A 206 51.09 -34.90 -35.99
N ASN A 207 51.73 -34.38 -34.95
CA ASN A 207 52.52 -35.18 -34.02
C ASN A 207 51.63 -35.73 -32.93
N LEU A 208 51.35 -37.05 -32.98
CA LEU A 208 50.64 -37.74 -31.91
C LEU A 208 51.64 -38.01 -30.74
N ILE A 209 51.47 -37.31 -29.67
CA ILE A 209 52.14 -37.62 -28.40
C ILE A 209 51.43 -38.83 -27.79
N LYS A 210 52.07 -39.99 -27.76
CA LYS A 210 51.60 -41.15 -27.01
C LYS A 210 51.76 -40.84 -25.51
N SER A 211 50.64 -40.77 -24.79
CA SER A 211 50.60 -40.77 -23.33
C SER A 211 50.98 -42.11 -22.73
#